data_10177fde2543beba1ca9b2e60dcca1ee
#
_entry.id   10177fde2543beba1ca9b2e60dcca1ee
#
_cell.length_a   1.000
_cell.length_b   1.000
_cell.length_c   1.000
_cell.angle_alpha   90.00
_cell.angle_beta   90.00
_cell.angle_gamma   90.00
#
_symmetry.space_group_name_H-M   'P 1'
#
loop_
_entity.id
_entity.type
_entity.pdbx_description
1 polymer ?
#
loop_
_entity_poly.entity_id
_entity_poly.type
_entity_poly.pdbx_seq_one_letter_code
_entity_poly.pdbx_strand_id
1 'polypeptide(L)'
;MYTRIFIRRYAPGCNSISPSSAVSCRRRFHNVIVDVALGIDVYHFMFAKTDTVVLPDGEEEKTMDVMMKIIDKALELGLDRKVTFVALGGGVIGDMVGFAAAIYQRGVNFIQIPTTVMAMVDSSVGGKTGVNHPLGKNMVGAFHQPQCVFIDTNTLSTLPDRELQSGIAEVIKYGLIRDADFFEWQEKNMANLLARDSATLRYAIKRSCENKAEVVKADEKEAGVRATLNLGHTFGHAIENGSGYGVWLHGEAVAIGTVMATNMSARMGWIDQGLVKRIYDIMDAAKLPVELPLDSPMNAETFLKVMSVDKKVANGQLRLILLKGKLGNCLFTGDFDEQAMKDTIDEFVAECSGAGKVAA
;
A
#
# COMPACT_ATOMS: atom_id res chain seq x y z
N MET A 1 26.78 -7.81 2.77
CA MET A 1 26.10 -8.86 3.55
C MET A 1 24.61 -8.73 3.26
N TYR A 2 24.04 -9.63 2.45
CA TYR A 2 22.64 -9.54 2.02
C TYR A 2 21.72 -10.01 3.14
N THR A 3 20.85 -9.15 3.63
CA THR A 3 19.85 -9.54 4.63
C THR A 3 18.50 -9.73 3.92
N ARG A 4 18.04 -10.98 3.88
CA ARG A 4 16.78 -11.37 3.26
C ARG A 4 15.74 -11.58 4.37
N ILE A 5 14.58 -10.91 4.26
CA ILE A 5 13.45 -11.15 5.16
C ILE A 5 12.51 -12.13 4.43
N PHE A 6 12.27 -13.29 5.05
CA PHE A 6 11.35 -14.29 4.54
C PHE A 6 10.04 -14.19 5.32
N ILE A 7 8.94 -13.86 4.66
CA ILE A 7 7.61 -13.94 5.25
C ILE A 7 6.92 -15.16 4.62
N ARG A 8 6.79 -16.23 5.41
CA ARG A 8 6.11 -17.45 4.99
C ARG A 8 4.63 -17.38 5.37
N ARG A 9 3.75 -17.89 4.52
CA ARG A 9 2.33 -18.10 4.82
C ARG A 9 2.19 -18.94 6.08
N TYR A 10 1.47 -18.45 7.09
CA TYR A 10 1.06 -19.25 8.21
C TYR A 10 -0.11 -20.14 7.78
N ALA A 11 0.13 -21.44 7.63
CA ALA A 11 -0.93 -22.43 7.66
C ALA A 11 -1.34 -22.63 9.13
N PRO A 12 -2.63 -22.71 9.46
CA PRO A 12 -3.05 -23.04 10.82
C PRO A 12 -2.49 -24.41 11.20
N GLY A 13 -1.60 -24.47 12.19
CA GLY A 13 -1.09 -25.72 12.74
C GLY A 13 0.42 -25.91 12.82
N CYS A 14 1.26 -24.95 12.45
CA CYS A 14 2.71 -25.11 12.55
C CYS A 14 3.29 -24.20 13.64
N ASN A 15 3.52 -24.72 14.82
CA ASN A 15 4.27 -24.09 15.89
C ASN A 15 5.77 -24.32 15.67
N SER A 16 6.56 -23.26 15.83
CA SER A 16 8.01 -23.18 15.88
C SER A 16 8.80 -23.37 14.57
N ILE A 17 9.57 -22.34 14.20
CA ILE A 17 10.62 -22.41 13.18
C ILE A 17 11.95 -22.07 13.86
N SER A 18 12.88 -23.02 13.82
CA SER A 18 14.28 -22.78 14.18
C SER A 18 15.02 -22.14 12.99
N PRO A 19 16.06 -21.31 13.22
CA PRO A 19 16.80 -20.61 12.14
C PRO A 19 17.60 -21.51 11.18
N SER A 20 17.60 -22.82 11.37
CA SER A 20 18.49 -23.75 10.68
C SER A 20 17.87 -24.56 9.55
N SER A 21 16.58 -24.39 9.23
CA SER A 21 15.96 -25.12 8.11
C SER A 21 16.01 -24.35 6.79
N ALA A 22 17.17 -24.30 6.16
CA ALA A 22 17.25 -24.06 4.72
C ALA A 22 16.55 -25.24 4.02
N VAL A 23 15.35 -25.03 3.51
CA VAL A 23 14.58 -26.04 2.80
C VAL A 23 15.28 -26.28 1.45
N SER A 24 15.95 -27.41 1.32
CA SER A 24 16.40 -27.96 0.03
C SER A 24 15.15 -28.31 -0.79
N CYS A 25 14.65 -27.38 -1.59
CA CYS A 25 13.58 -27.65 -2.54
C CYS A 25 14.19 -28.10 -3.87
N ARG A 26 14.59 -29.37 -3.99
CA ARG A 26 14.99 -29.99 -5.26
C ARG A 26 13.76 -30.48 -6.02
N ARG A 27 12.95 -29.54 -6.57
CA ARG A 27 11.96 -29.88 -7.61
C ARG A 27 12.22 -28.99 -8.82
N ARG A 28 12.19 -29.58 -10.02
CA ARG A 28 12.29 -28.85 -11.30
C ARG A 28 11.01 -28.04 -11.47
N PHE A 29 11.05 -26.74 -11.19
CA PHE A 29 9.98 -25.81 -11.46
C PHE A 29 10.30 -25.02 -12.73
N HIS A 30 9.31 -24.84 -13.61
CA HIS A 30 9.33 -23.80 -14.60
C HIS A 30 8.80 -22.51 -13.94
N ASN A 31 9.51 -21.42 -14.07
CA ASN A 31 9.11 -20.15 -13.50
C ASN A 31 9.04 -19.11 -14.61
N VAL A 32 8.00 -18.28 -14.59
CA VAL A 32 7.93 -17.05 -15.37
C VAL A 32 8.26 -15.91 -14.43
N ILE A 33 9.31 -15.16 -14.73
CA ILE A 33 9.67 -13.94 -14.02
C ILE A 33 9.02 -12.80 -14.78
N VAL A 34 8.18 -12.05 -14.09
CA VAL A 34 7.62 -10.81 -14.60
C VAL A 34 8.38 -9.67 -13.94
N ASP A 35 9.10 -8.91 -14.73
CA ASP A 35 10.01 -7.85 -14.29
C ASP A 35 9.57 -6.50 -14.86
N VAL A 36 9.72 -5.46 -14.08
CA VAL A 36 9.87 -4.10 -14.59
C VAL A 36 11.34 -3.91 -14.92
N ALA A 37 11.67 -3.30 -16.04
CA ALA A 37 13.04 -3.15 -16.58
C ALA A 37 13.97 -2.36 -15.64
N LEU A 38 14.25 -2.90 -14.45
CA LEU A 38 15.14 -2.31 -13.43
C LEU A 38 16.61 -2.59 -13.65
N GLY A 39 16.97 -3.35 -14.70
CA GLY A 39 18.39 -3.73 -14.98
C GLY A 39 19.05 -4.54 -13.87
N ILE A 40 18.28 -5.11 -12.96
CA ILE A 40 18.77 -5.93 -11.85
C ILE A 40 19.05 -7.34 -12.39
N ASP A 41 20.28 -7.78 -12.26
CA ASP A 41 20.69 -9.11 -12.69
C ASP A 41 20.20 -10.17 -11.69
N VAL A 42 18.97 -10.64 -11.87
CA VAL A 42 18.30 -11.62 -10.99
C VAL A 42 18.80 -13.05 -11.23
N TYR A 43 19.83 -13.24 -12.05
CA TYR A 43 20.31 -14.53 -12.58
C TYR A 43 20.84 -15.52 -11.55
N HIS A 44 20.85 -15.20 -10.28
CA HIS A 44 21.34 -16.13 -9.24
C HIS A 44 20.24 -16.81 -8.43
N PHE A 45 18.97 -16.67 -8.81
CA PHE A 45 17.96 -17.57 -8.27
C PHE A 45 18.09 -18.94 -8.92
N MET A 46 18.29 -19.97 -8.10
CA MET A 46 18.54 -21.37 -8.50
C MET A 46 17.31 -22.04 -9.14
N PHE A 47 16.77 -21.48 -10.22
CA PHE A 47 15.68 -22.09 -10.97
C PHE A 47 16.21 -22.81 -12.20
N ALA A 48 15.76 -24.03 -12.44
CA ALA A 48 16.27 -24.88 -13.53
C ALA A 48 15.89 -24.37 -14.94
N LYS A 49 14.81 -23.59 -15.05
CA LYS A 49 14.36 -22.94 -16.28
C LYS A 49 13.47 -21.74 -15.94
N THR A 50 13.79 -20.60 -16.49
CA THR A 50 13.04 -19.35 -16.32
C THR A 50 12.82 -18.69 -17.67
N ASP A 51 11.64 -18.12 -17.86
CA ASP A 51 11.29 -17.25 -18.97
C ASP A 51 10.82 -15.92 -18.40
N THR A 52 11.07 -14.79 -19.09
CA THR A 52 10.80 -13.46 -18.59
C THR A 52 9.77 -12.75 -19.47
N VAL A 53 8.85 -12.04 -18.81
CA VAL A 53 7.95 -11.08 -19.43
C VAL A 53 8.24 -9.72 -18.80
N VAL A 54 8.52 -8.71 -19.60
CA VAL A 54 8.69 -7.32 -19.14
C VAL A 54 7.38 -6.58 -19.40
N LEU A 55 6.85 -5.97 -18.35
CA LEU A 55 5.64 -5.14 -18.41
C LEU A 55 6.02 -3.68 -18.20
N PRO A 56 5.23 -2.74 -18.77
CA PRO A 56 5.41 -1.32 -18.46
C PRO A 56 5.12 -1.04 -16.98
N ASP A 57 5.73 0.00 -16.44
CA ASP A 57 5.46 0.54 -15.11
C ASP A 57 4.38 1.62 -15.18
N GLY A 58 3.84 1.96 -14.03
CA GLY A 58 2.80 2.96 -13.88
C GLY A 58 1.44 2.36 -13.53
N GLU A 59 0.67 3.09 -12.72
CA GLU A 59 -0.66 2.66 -12.29
C GLU A 59 -1.66 2.63 -13.46
N GLU A 60 -1.46 3.44 -14.50
CA GLU A 60 -2.21 3.46 -15.75
C GLU A 60 -2.09 2.16 -16.55
N GLU A 61 -0.97 1.45 -16.39
CA GLU A 61 -0.69 0.18 -17.05
C GLU A 61 -1.27 -1.03 -16.30
N LYS A 62 -1.83 -0.81 -15.11
CA LYS A 62 -2.45 -1.87 -14.30
C LYS A 62 -3.80 -2.28 -14.87
N THR A 63 -3.81 -2.82 -16.08
CA THR A 63 -5.01 -3.15 -16.84
C THR A 63 -5.13 -4.65 -17.12
N MET A 64 -6.33 -5.09 -17.51
CA MET A 64 -6.56 -6.46 -17.94
C MET A 64 -5.69 -6.82 -19.15
N ASP A 65 -5.58 -5.92 -20.14
CA ASP A 65 -4.82 -6.17 -21.37
C ASP A 65 -3.33 -6.35 -21.12
N VAL A 66 -2.75 -5.54 -20.23
CA VAL A 66 -1.35 -5.69 -19.84
C VAL A 66 -1.13 -6.96 -19.04
N MET A 67 -2.03 -7.29 -18.12
CA MET A 67 -1.97 -8.53 -17.33
C MET A 67 -2.09 -9.76 -18.24
N MET A 68 -2.93 -9.73 -19.29
CA MET A 68 -3.07 -10.84 -20.23
C MET A 68 -1.77 -11.21 -20.95
N LYS A 69 -0.82 -10.29 -21.14
CA LYS A 69 0.50 -10.60 -21.71
C LYS A 69 1.25 -11.67 -20.91
N ILE A 70 1.03 -11.76 -19.60
CA ILE A 70 1.61 -12.80 -18.73
C ILE A 70 0.99 -14.15 -19.08
N ILE A 71 -0.33 -14.20 -19.23
CA ILE A 71 -1.07 -15.42 -19.54
C ILE A 71 -0.74 -15.90 -20.95
N ASP A 72 -0.72 -15.01 -21.93
CA ASP A 72 -0.38 -15.32 -23.31
C ASP A 72 1.00 -15.96 -23.39
N LYS A 73 2.00 -15.36 -22.70
CA LYS A 73 3.36 -15.93 -22.64
C LYS A 73 3.40 -17.29 -21.98
N ALA A 74 2.66 -17.49 -20.92
CA ALA A 74 2.57 -18.78 -20.25
C ALA A 74 1.93 -19.87 -21.16
N LEU A 75 0.93 -19.50 -21.96
CA LEU A 75 0.30 -20.38 -22.94
C LEU A 75 1.20 -20.69 -24.14
N GLU A 76 1.89 -19.69 -24.69
CA GLU A 76 2.89 -19.86 -25.75
C GLU A 76 3.99 -20.88 -25.37
N LEU A 77 4.41 -20.84 -24.11
CA LEU A 77 5.43 -21.74 -23.57
C LEU A 77 4.88 -23.10 -23.15
N GLY A 78 3.56 -23.31 -23.25
CA GLY A 78 2.88 -24.56 -22.88
C GLY A 78 3.04 -24.90 -21.39
N LEU A 79 3.05 -23.89 -20.52
CA LEU A 79 3.28 -24.10 -19.08
C LEU A 79 2.06 -24.75 -18.43
N ASP A 80 2.31 -25.76 -17.62
CA ASP A 80 1.27 -26.49 -16.89
C ASP A 80 0.97 -25.84 -15.53
N ARG A 81 0.02 -26.41 -14.77
CA ARG A 81 -0.37 -25.92 -13.44
C ARG A 81 0.69 -26.00 -12.36
N LYS A 82 1.87 -26.54 -12.64
CA LYS A 82 3.01 -26.59 -11.70
C LYS A 82 3.94 -25.39 -11.84
N VAL A 83 3.67 -24.50 -12.79
CA VAL A 83 4.42 -23.25 -12.95
C VAL A 83 4.31 -22.40 -11.68
N THR A 84 5.35 -21.64 -11.40
CA THR A 84 5.31 -20.58 -10.38
C THR A 84 5.60 -19.26 -11.06
N PHE A 85 4.70 -18.31 -10.90
CA PHE A 85 4.92 -16.93 -11.35
C PHE A 85 5.75 -16.18 -10.31
N VAL A 86 6.70 -15.37 -10.76
CA VAL A 86 7.54 -14.54 -9.88
C VAL A 86 7.33 -13.09 -10.25
N ALA A 87 6.73 -12.33 -9.34
CA ALA A 87 6.52 -10.90 -9.48
C ALA A 87 7.75 -10.14 -8.95
N LEU A 88 8.54 -9.57 -9.84
CA LEU A 88 9.66 -8.69 -9.48
C LEU A 88 9.29 -7.27 -9.87
N GLY A 89 9.01 -6.39 -8.90
CA GLY A 89 8.60 -5.02 -9.16
C GLY A 89 7.86 -4.36 -8.01
N GLY A 90 7.22 -3.23 -8.29
CA GLY A 90 6.35 -2.53 -7.34
C GLY A 90 4.99 -3.20 -7.15
N GLY A 91 4.07 -2.51 -6.48
CA GLY A 91 2.72 -2.99 -6.19
C GLY A 91 1.91 -3.33 -7.44
N VAL A 92 2.04 -2.54 -8.50
CA VAL A 92 1.37 -2.77 -9.80
C VAL A 92 1.72 -4.15 -10.36
N ILE A 93 3.00 -4.49 -10.40
CA ILE A 93 3.47 -5.81 -10.88
C ILE A 93 3.01 -6.92 -9.93
N GLY A 94 3.14 -6.73 -8.61
CA GLY A 94 2.68 -7.70 -7.62
C GLY A 94 1.21 -8.07 -7.78
N ASP A 95 0.36 -7.06 -7.98
CA ASP A 95 -1.08 -7.23 -8.15
C ASP A 95 -1.45 -7.90 -9.47
N MET A 96 -0.86 -7.47 -10.59
CA MET A 96 -1.12 -8.08 -11.91
C MET A 96 -0.65 -9.52 -11.98
N VAL A 97 0.56 -9.82 -11.51
CA VAL A 97 1.11 -11.19 -11.52
C VAL A 97 0.32 -12.09 -10.59
N GLY A 98 -0.03 -11.58 -9.39
CA GLY A 98 -0.84 -12.34 -8.44
C GLY A 98 -2.23 -12.67 -9.00
N PHE A 99 -2.85 -11.73 -9.72
CA PHE A 99 -4.15 -11.96 -10.37
C PHE A 99 -4.01 -12.92 -11.56
N ALA A 100 -3.00 -12.76 -12.41
CA ALA A 100 -2.70 -13.72 -13.47
C ALA A 100 -2.50 -15.14 -12.90
N ALA A 101 -1.76 -15.26 -11.78
CA ALA A 101 -1.57 -16.55 -11.11
C ALA A 101 -2.87 -17.12 -10.55
N ALA A 102 -3.78 -16.27 -10.05
CA ALA A 102 -5.06 -16.72 -9.51
C ALA A 102 -5.96 -17.34 -10.58
N ILE A 103 -5.91 -16.84 -11.82
CA ILE A 103 -6.80 -17.29 -12.90
C ILE A 103 -6.16 -18.27 -13.88
N TYR A 104 -4.82 -18.23 -14.06
CA TYR A 104 -4.12 -19.16 -14.94
C TYR A 104 -4.28 -20.59 -14.43
N GLN A 105 -4.74 -21.53 -15.32
CA GLN A 105 -5.00 -22.93 -14.98
C GLN A 105 -5.88 -23.13 -13.72
N ARG A 106 -6.74 -22.15 -13.39
CA ARG A 106 -7.58 -22.06 -12.17
C ARG A 106 -6.80 -21.92 -10.87
N GLY A 107 -5.60 -21.36 -10.95
CA GLY A 107 -4.74 -21.08 -9.83
C GLY A 107 -3.39 -21.79 -9.91
N VAL A 108 -2.33 -21.00 -9.97
CA VAL A 108 -0.94 -21.46 -9.89
C VAL A 108 -0.23 -20.74 -8.75
N ASN A 109 0.93 -21.25 -8.35
CA ASN A 109 1.74 -20.61 -7.33
C ASN A 109 2.31 -19.28 -7.83
N PHE A 110 2.48 -18.32 -6.92
CA PHE A 110 3.28 -17.15 -7.21
C PHE A 110 4.16 -16.71 -6.03
N ILE A 111 5.20 -15.98 -6.33
CA ILE A 111 6.17 -15.42 -5.40
C ILE A 111 6.25 -13.93 -5.68
N GLN A 112 6.38 -13.12 -4.64
CA GLN A 112 6.62 -11.68 -4.80
C GLN A 112 8.04 -11.30 -4.39
N ILE A 113 8.66 -10.43 -5.18
CA ILE A 113 9.94 -9.78 -4.92
C ILE A 113 9.70 -8.26 -5.07
N PRO A 114 9.15 -7.62 -4.03
CA PRO A 114 8.81 -6.21 -4.07
C PRO A 114 10.07 -5.34 -4.13
N THR A 115 10.03 -4.28 -4.96
CA THR A 115 11.17 -3.38 -5.18
C THR A 115 10.89 -1.93 -4.77
N THR A 116 9.69 -1.64 -4.29
CA THR A 116 9.32 -0.32 -3.72
C THR A 116 8.96 -0.47 -2.25
N VAL A 117 9.12 0.61 -1.45
CA VAL A 117 8.72 0.58 -0.03
C VAL A 117 7.24 0.26 0.10
N MET A 118 6.38 0.90 -0.70
CA MET A 118 4.94 0.64 -0.74
C MET A 118 4.63 -0.85 -0.91
N ALA A 119 5.30 -1.51 -1.85
CA ALA A 119 5.10 -2.94 -2.06
C ALA A 119 5.66 -3.78 -0.91
N MET A 120 6.79 -3.40 -0.32
CA MET A 120 7.42 -4.13 0.78
C MET A 120 6.57 -4.10 2.05
N VAL A 121 5.95 -2.95 2.37
CA VAL A 121 5.24 -2.75 3.64
C VAL A 121 3.74 -2.96 3.54
N ASP A 122 3.17 -2.87 2.33
CA ASP A 122 1.73 -2.90 2.15
C ASP A 122 1.28 -3.93 1.09
N SER A 123 1.36 -3.66 -0.21
CA SER A 123 0.65 -4.44 -1.23
C SER A 123 1.05 -5.92 -1.30
N SER A 124 2.28 -6.31 -0.94
CA SER A 124 2.71 -7.71 -0.92
C SER A 124 2.10 -8.56 0.19
N VAL A 125 1.42 -7.95 1.17
CA VAL A 125 0.84 -8.63 2.33
C VAL A 125 -0.68 -8.58 2.26
N GLY A 126 -1.33 -9.74 2.34
CA GLY A 126 -2.80 -9.83 2.45
C GLY A 126 -3.52 -10.35 1.21
N GLY A 127 -2.77 -10.71 0.14
CA GLY A 127 -3.29 -11.46 -1.00
C GLY A 127 -4.31 -10.73 -1.87
N LYS A 128 -4.53 -9.43 -1.71
CA LYS A 128 -5.31 -8.63 -2.66
C LYS A 128 -4.52 -8.54 -3.95
N THR A 129 -5.08 -9.04 -5.05
CA THR A 129 -4.47 -8.99 -6.38
C THR A 129 -5.53 -8.54 -7.37
N GLY A 130 -5.13 -7.82 -8.42
CA GLY A 130 -6.13 -7.33 -9.36
C GLY A 130 -5.59 -6.30 -10.34
N VAL A 131 -6.54 -5.78 -11.13
CA VAL A 131 -6.31 -4.77 -12.14
C VAL A 131 -7.37 -3.67 -12.04
N ASN A 132 -7.08 -2.53 -12.64
CA ASN A 132 -7.98 -1.41 -12.76
C ASN A 132 -8.99 -1.64 -13.89
N HIS A 133 -10.13 -0.99 -13.76
CA HIS A 133 -11.17 -0.89 -14.79
C HIS A 133 -11.43 0.60 -15.05
N PRO A 134 -11.83 1.01 -16.27
CA PRO A 134 -12.19 2.41 -16.55
C PRO A 134 -13.23 3.01 -15.59
N LEU A 135 -14.08 2.17 -14.99
CA LEU A 135 -15.10 2.59 -14.03
C LEU A 135 -14.67 2.53 -12.56
N GLY A 136 -13.42 2.11 -12.25
CA GLY A 136 -12.96 2.07 -10.87
C GLY A 136 -11.60 1.37 -10.69
N LYS A 137 -10.83 1.85 -9.72
CA LYS A 137 -9.51 1.32 -9.35
C LYS A 137 -9.68 -0.02 -8.62
N ASN A 138 -8.87 -1.02 -8.96
CA ASN A 138 -8.81 -2.35 -8.30
C ASN A 138 -10.15 -3.13 -8.27
N MET A 139 -11.06 -2.87 -9.23
CA MET A 139 -12.40 -3.48 -9.25
C MET A 139 -12.41 -4.92 -9.73
N VAL A 140 -11.38 -5.37 -10.43
CA VAL A 140 -11.30 -6.74 -10.99
C VAL A 140 -10.08 -7.43 -10.37
N GLY A 141 -10.31 -8.52 -9.64
CA GLY A 141 -9.22 -9.19 -8.95
C GLY A 141 -9.64 -10.43 -8.17
N ALA A 142 -8.70 -10.97 -7.42
CA ALA A 142 -8.89 -12.13 -6.57
C ALA A 142 -8.07 -12.03 -5.27
N PHE A 143 -8.55 -12.69 -4.22
CA PHE A 143 -7.72 -12.96 -3.06
C PHE A 143 -6.84 -14.17 -3.36
N HIS A 144 -5.56 -13.95 -3.62
CA HIS A 144 -4.59 -15.00 -3.91
C HIS A 144 -3.29 -14.74 -3.15
N GLN A 145 -2.98 -15.61 -2.18
CA GLN A 145 -1.83 -15.41 -1.31
C GLN A 145 -0.54 -15.90 -1.99
N PRO A 146 0.55 -15.12 -1.97
CA PRO A 146 1.85 -15.60 -2.46
C PRO A 146 2.38 -16.74 -1.60
N GLN A 147 3.16 -17.64 -2.21
CA GLN A 147 3.85 -18.72 -1.46
C GLN A 147 4.91 -18.15 -0.52
N CYS A 148 5.57 -17.07 -0.95
CA CYS A 148 6.48 -16.28 -0.12
C CYS A 148 6.67 -14.88 -0.72
N VAL A 149 7.18 -13.97 0.11
CA VAL A 149 7.62 -12.63 -0.28
C VAL A 149 9.09 -12.50 0.07
N PHE A 150 9.92 -12.18 -0.93
CA PHE A 150 11.35 -11.94 -0.75
C PHE A 150 11.59 -10.44 -0.79
N ILE A 151 12.05 -9.86 0.31
CA ILE A 151 12.35 -8.44 0.42
C ILE A 151 13.85 -8.24 0.48
N ASP A 152 14.41 -7.64 -0.57
CA ASP A 152 15.79 -7.17 -0.62
C ASP A 152 15.81 -5.64 -0.59
N THR A 153 16.21 -5.09 0.56
CA THR A 153 16.25 -3.63 0.74
C THR A 153 17.28 -2.92 -0.14
N ASN A 154 18.22 -3.66 -0.77
CA ASN A 154 19.16 -3.06 -1.72
C ASN A 154 18.47 -2.53 -2.98
N THR A 155 17.31 -3.09 -3.36
CA THR A 155 16.50 -2.57 -4.48
C THR A 155 16.05 -1.12 -4.28
N LEU A 156 15.97 -0.68 -3.03
CA LEU A 156 15.58 0.69 -2.68
C LEU A 156 16.68 1.73 -2.95
N SER A 157 17.92 1.30 -3.23
CA SER A 157 19.02 2.23 -3.55
C SER A 157 18.79 3.02 -4.85
N THR A 158 18.03 2.45 -5.78
CA THR A 158 17.68 3.07 -7.06
C THR A 158 16.26 3.65 -7.10
N LEU A 159 15.48 3.47 -6.02
CA LEU A 159 14.13 3.98 -5.94
C LEU A 159 14.17 5.54 -5.84
N PRO A 160 13.43 6.28 -6.67
CA PRO A 160 13.34 7.74 -6.55
C PRO A 160 12.87 8.18 -5.14
N ASP A 161 13.35 9.33 -4.67
CA ASP A 161 13.01 9.82 -3.32
C ASP A 161 11.50 10.02 -3.12
N ARG A 162 10.80 10.53 -4.14
CA ARG A 162 9.34 10.71 -4.12
C ARG A 162 8.60 9.39 -3.90
N GLU A 163 9.05 8.30 -4.54
CA GLU A 163 8.49 6.96 -4.36
C GLU A 163 8.82 6.36 -2.98
N LEU A 164 10.03 6.64 -2.47
CA LEU A 164 10.42 6.26 -1.11
C LEU A 164 9.49 6.93 -0.08
N GLN A 165 9.32 8.25 -0.21
CA GLN A 165 8.46 9.06 0.67
C GLN A 165 7.00 8.57 0.60
N SER A 166 6.48 8.34 -0.60
CA SER A 166 5.15 7.77 -0.79
C SER A 166 4.97 6.46 -0.02
N GLY A 167 5.95 5.55 -0.09
CA GLY A 167 5.90 4.31 0.69
C GLY A 167 5.98 4.52 2.21
N ILE A 168 6.68 5.55 2.67
CA ILE A 168 6.79 5.91 4.10
C ILE A 168 5.45 6.38 4.67
N ALA A 169 4.54 6.96 3.87
CA ALA A 169 3.19 7.29 4.32
C ALA A 169 2.46 6.06 4.88
N GLU A 170 2.61 4.90 4.24
CA GLU A 170 2.04 3.64 4.71
C GLU A 170 2.73 3.13 5.99
N VAL A 171 4.04 3.36 6.13
CA VAL A 171 4.76 3.03 7.37
C VAL A 171 4.22 3.86 8.54
N ILE A 172 4.01 5.18 8.35
CA ILE A 172 3.45 6.09 9.36
C ILE A 172 2.04 5.64 9.75
N LYS A 173 1.22 5.24 8.79
CA LYS A 173 -0.15 4.77 9.02
C LYS A 173 -0.21 3.67 10.07
N TYR A 174 0.68 2.67 10.06
CA TYR A 174 0.65 1.59 11.04
C TYR A 174 0.86 2.09 12.48
N GLY A 175 1.74 3.06 12.68
CA GLY A 175 1.93 3.71 13.96
C GLY A 175 0.65 4.41 14.44
N LEU A 176 -0.02 5.12 13.55
CA LEU A 176 -1.23 5.87 13.86
C LEU A 176 -2.42 4.98 14.23
N ILE A 177 -2.60 3.87 13.52
CA ILE A 177 -3.82 3.05 13.68
C ILE A 177 -3.71 2.02 14.79
N ARG A 178 -2.48 1.56 15.17
CA ARG A 178 -2.38 0.43 16.11
C ARG A 178 -1.07 0.28 16.89
N ASP A 179 -0.01 1.00 16.57
CA ASP A 179 1.33 0.76 17.10
C ASP A 179 2.01 2.07 17.54
N ALA A 180 1.59 2.58 18.70
CA ALA A 180 2.12 3.84 19.24
C ALA A 180 3.64 3.80 19.42
N ASP A 181 4.21 2.68 19.90
CA ASP A 181 5.65 2.54 20.08
C ASP A 181 6.40 2.62 18.74
N PHE A 182 5.79 2.08 17.69
CA PHE A 182 6.33 2.17 16.33
C PHE A 182 6.26 3.60 15.80
N PHE A 183 5.19 4.35 16.10
CA PHE A 183 5.12 5.76 15.73
C PHE A 183 6.20 6.58 16.42
N GLU A 184 6.41 6.41 17.72
CA GLU A 184 7.47 7.09 18.46
C GLU A 184 8.88 6.71 17.97
N TRP A 185 9.05 5.48 17.52
CA TRP A 185 10.30 5.06 16.89
C TRP A 185 10.49 5.75 15.53
N GLN A 186 9.42 5.91 14.73
CA GLN A 186 9.48 6.61 13.44
C GLN A 186 9.85 8.08 13.61
N GLU A 187 9.28 8.79 14.59
CA GLU A 187 9.64 10.18 14.90
C GLU A 187 11.17 10.34 15.12
N LYS A 188 11.78 9.39 15.80
CA LYS A 188 13.22 9.42 16.12
C LYS A 188 14.11 8.99 14.97
N ASN A 189 13.59 8.26 13.99
CA ASN A 189 14.37 7.60 12.94
C ASN A 189 14.02 8.05 11.51
N MET A 190 13.15 9.05 11.34
CA MET A 190 12.68 9.47 10.02
C MET A 190 13.82 9.89 9.08
N ALA A 191 14.80 10.64 9.59
CA ALA A 191 15.96 11.05 8.80
C ALA A 191 16.77 9.84 8.29
N ASN A 192 16.93 8.79 9.10
CA ASN A 192 17.62 7.57 8.72
C ASN A 192 16.81 6.75 7.71
N LEU A 193 15.47 6.76 7.81
CA LEU A 193 14.59 6.13 6.81
C LEU A 193 14.76 6.79 5.44
N LEU A 194 14.71 8.12 5.38
CA LEU A 194 14.91 8.88 4.16
C LEU A 194 16.33 8.73 3.59
N ALA A 195 17.33 8.58 4.45
CA ALA A 195 18.70 8.28 4.05
C ALA A 195 18.91 6.82 3.60
N ARG A 196 17.85 6.00 3.59
CA ARG A 196 17.89 4.57 3.25
C ARG A 196 18.85 3.77 4.13
N ASP A 197 19.02 4.15 5.41
CA ASP A 197 19.81 3.33 6.34
C ASP A 197 19.27 1.90 6.39
N SER A 198 20.15 0.96 6.11
CA SER A 198 19.76 -0.44 5.92
C SER A 198 19.16 -1.09 7.16
N ALA A 199 19.65 -0.73 8.36
CA ALA A 199 19.12 -1.28 9.61
C ALA A 199 17.74 -0.70 9.93
N THR A 200 17.61 0.61 9.72
CA THR A 200 16.36 1.36 9.93
C THR A 200 15.27 0.89 8.96
N LEU A 201 15.59 0.76 7.66
CA LEU A 201 14.65 0.24 6.67
C LEU A 201 14.19 -1.19 7.00
N ARG A 202 15.10 -2.09 7.36
CA ARG A 202 14.73 -3.46 7.73
C ARG A 202 13.79 -3.51 8.93
N TYR A 203 14.03 -2.68 9.94
CA TYR A 203 13.14 -2.61 11.10
C TYR A 203 11.76 -2.09 10.71
N ALA A 204 11.69 -0.97 9.99
CA ALA A 204 10.43 -0.38 9.55
C ALA A 204 9.60 -1.35 8.69
N ILE A 205 10.23 -1.99 7.70
CA ILE A 205 9.57 -2.95 6.82
C ILE A 205 9.06 -4.15 7.63
N LYS A 206 9.92 -4.73 8.48
CA LYS A 206 9.53 -5.86 9.31
C LYS A 206 8.33 -5.52 10.19
N ARG A 207 8.38 -4.38 10.89
CA ARG A 207 7.32 -3.99 11.83
C ARG A 207 6.02 -3.65 11.10
N SER A 208 6.10 -3.02 9.93
CA SER A 208 4.93 -2.79 9.07
C SER A 208 4.29 -4.10 8.62
N CYS A 209 5.08 -5.06 8.14
CA CYS A 209 4.59 -6.38 7.75
C CYS A 209 3.95 -7.14 8.92
N GLU A 210 4.53 -7.09 10.12
CA GLU A 210 3.96 -7.68 11.34
C GLU A 210 2.60 -7.06 11.65
N ASN A 211 2.52 -5.72 11.67
CA ASN A 211 1.28 -5.00 11.91
C ASN A 211 0.20 -5.37 10.89
N LYS A 212 0.52 -5.39 9.59
CA LYS A 212 -0.43 -5.77 8.56
C LYS A 212 -0.86 -7.23 8.66
N ALA A 213 0.09 -8.13 8.87
CA ALA A 213 -0.18 -9.57 8.96
C ALA A 213 -1.12 -9.91 10.12
N GLU A 214 -0.99 -9.23 11.26
CA GLU A 214 -1.90 -9.41 12.40
C GLU A 214 -3.34 -8.96 12.06
N VAL A 215 -3.49 -7.82 11.39
CA VAL A 215 -4.81 -7.33 10.94
C VAL A 215 -5.42 -8.28 9.91
N VAL A 216 -4.64 -8.68 8.90
CA VAL A 216 -5.10 -9.61 7.85
C VAL A 216 -5.47 -10.99 8.45
N LYS A 217 -4.71 -11.48 9.44
CA LYS A 217 -5.02 -12.73 10.15
C LYS A 217 -6.35 -12.65 10.88
N ALA A 218 -6.68 -11.50 11.45
CA ALA A 218 -7.93 -11.29 12.15
C ALA A 218 -9.13 -11.11 11.19
N ASP A 219 -8.88 -10.61 9.98
CA ASP A 219 -9.93 -10.30 9.00
C ASP A 219 -9.38 -10.38 7.55
N GLU A 220 -9.28 -11.61 7.02
CA GLU A 220 -8.68 -11.84 5.69
C GLU A 220 -9.48 -11.17 4.56
N LYS A 221 -10.80 -11.11 4.67
CA LYS A 221 -11.71 -10.64 3.60
C LYS A 221 -12.17 -9.17 3.76
N GLU A 222 -11.62 -8.45 4.76
CA GLU A 222 -11.96 -7.03 5.00
C GLU A 222 -13.45 -6.79 5.33
N ALA A 223 -13.99 -7.64 6.19
CA ALA A 223 -15.36 -7.50 6.67
C ALA A 223 -15.49 -6.57 7.90
N GLY A 224 -14.38 -6.22 8.56
CA GLY A 224 -14.40 -5.45 9.81
C GLY A 224 -13.07 -4.74 10.11
N VAL A 225 -12.24 -5.32 10.99
CA VAL A 225 -11.02 -4.65 11.50
C VAL A 225 -10.00 -4.30 10.42
N ARG A 226 -9.95 -5.06 9.32
CA ARG A 226 -9.04 -4.77 8.20
C ARG A 226 -9.33 -3.43 7.53
N ALA A 227 -10.57 -2.93 7.61
CA ALA A 227 -10.92 -1.61 7.11
C ALA A 227 -10.07 -0.49 7.74
N THR A 228 -9.58 -0.67 8.98
CA THR A 228 -8.71 0.33 9.65
C THR A 228 -7.41 0.61 8.91
N LEU A 229 -6.94 -0.33 8.07
CA LEU A 229 -5.78 -0.13 7.20
C LEU A 229 -6.00 0.99 6.16
N ASN A 230 -7.23 1.44 5.98
CA ASN A 230 -7.58 2.50 5.03
C ASN A 230 -7.67 3.89 5.70
N LEU A 231 -6.97 4.13 6.84
CA LEU A 231 -6.85 5.50 7.38
C LEU A 231 -6.30 6.43 6.30
N GLY A 232 -6.95 7.57 6.11
CA GLY A 232 -6.59 8.54 5.07
C GLY A 232 -7.06 8.20 3.66
N HIS A 233 -7.44 6.96 3.37
CA HIS A 233 -7.72 6.52 2.00
C HIS A 233 -9.00 7.10 1.41
N THR A 234 -10.04 7.32 2.19
CA THR A 234 -11.30 7.88 1.66
C THR A 234 -11.08 9.28 1.09
N PHE A 235 -10.37 10.15 1.82
CA PHE A 235 -9.96 11.46 1.33
C PHE A 235 -8.87 11.36 0.26
N GLY A 236 -7.88 10.49 0.47
CA GLY A 236 -6.77 10.28 -0.47
C GLY A 236 -7.25 9.80 -1.85
N HIS A 237 -8.15 8.82 -1.92
CA HIS A 237 -8.75 8.38 -3.18
C HIS A 237 -9.58 9.50 -3.85
N ALA A 238 -10.23 10.36 -3.07
CA ALA A 238 -10.91 11.51 -3.63
C ALA A 238 -9.91 12.47 -4.30
N ILE A 239 -8.75 12.69 -3.68
CA ILE A 239 -7.67 13.51 -4.23
C ILE A 239 -7.08 12.87 -5.51
N GLU A 240 -6.74 11.57 -5.47
CA GLU A 240 -6.21 10.85 -6.65
C GLU A 240 -7.18 10.93 -7.84
N ASN A 241 -8.46 10.61 -7.60
CA ASN A 241 -9.47 10.58 -8.66
C ASN A 241 -9.85 11.96 -9.17
N GLY A 242 -9.93 12.95 -8.27
CA GLY A 242 -10.33 14.31 -8.62
C GLY A 242 -9.24 15.12 -9.32
N SER A 243 -7.96 14.80 -9.05
CA SER A 243 -6.81 15.44 -9.68
C SER A 243 -6.38 14.78 -10.99
N GLY A 244 -6.86 13.58 -11.28
CA GLY A 244 -6.44 12.76 -12.42
C GLY A 244 -5.28 11.84 -12.10
N TYR A 245 -5.21 10.73 -12.85
CA TYR A 245 -4.17 9.72 -12.64
C TYR A 245 -2.76 10.28 -12.90
N GLY A 246 -1.79 9.87 -12.09
CA GLY A 246 -0.38 10.22 -12.24
C GLY A 246 0.03 11.58 -11.67
N VAL A 247 -0.90 12.43 -11.26
CA VAL A 247 -0.59 13.71 -10.58
C VAL A 247 -0.03 13.44 -9.19
N TRP A 248 -0.72 12.62 -8.41
CA TRP A 248 -0.34 12.22 -7.06
C TRP A 248 0.14 10.78 -7.03
N LEU A 249 1.22 10.52 -6.31
CA LEU A 249 1.52 9.17 -5.86
C LEU A 249 0.54 8.78 -4.75
N HIS A 250 0.21 7.50 -4.68
CA HIS A 250 -0.75 6.99 -3.70
C HIS A 250 -0.46 7.44 -2.27
N GLY A 251 0.78 7.29 -1.79
CA GLY A 251 1.14 7.68 -0.43
C GLY A 251 1.11 9.19 -0.18
N GLU A 252 1.31 10.02 -1.20
CA GLU A 252 1.14 11.47 -1.10
C GLU A 252 -0.33 11.83 -0.84
N ALA A 253 -1.24 11.26 -1.63
CA ALA A 253 -2.68 11.47 -1.45
C ALA A 253 -3.17 10.91 -0.11
N VAL A 254 -2.66 9.73 0.31
CA VAL A 254 -2.96 9.13 1.62
C VAL A 254 -2.42 9.98 2.76
N ALA A 255 -1.26 10.63 2.61
CA ALA A 255 -0.72 11.54 3.62
C ALA A 255 -1.64 12.74 3.85
N ILE A 256 -2.04 13.45 2.78
CA ILE A 256 -3.01 14.54 2.87
C ILE A 256 -4.33 14.03 3.47
N GLY A 257 -4.85 12.89 2.99
CA GLY A 257 -6.07 12.29 3.50
C GLY A 257 -5.97 11.88 4.98
N THR A 258 -4.78 11.49 5.45
CA THR A 258 -4.54 11.19 6.87
C THR A 258 -4.58 12.47 7.70
N VAL A 259 -4.00 13.56 7.20
CA VAL A 259 -4.08 14.88 7.86
C VAL A 259 -5.52 15.37 7.91
N MET A 260 -6.29 15.23 6.82
CA MET A 260 -7.73 15.53 6.82
C MET A 260 -8.50 14.72 7.87
N ALA A 261 -8.28 13.42 7.95
CA ALA A 261 -8.90 12.55 8.96
C ALA A 261 -8.48 12.94 10.40
N THR A 262 -7.25 13.42 10.56
CA THR A 262 -6.71 13.93 11.84
C THR A 262 -7.42 15.22 12.25
N ASN A 263 -7.52 16.21 11.35
CA ASN A 263 -8.20 17.48 11.62
C ASN A 263 -9.67 17.26 11.92
N MET A 264 -10.34 16.38 11.16
CA MET A 264 -11.72 15.99 11.45
C MET A 264 -11.86 15.36 12.84
N SER A 265 -10.96 14.45 13.22
CA SER A 265 -10.97 13.82 14.55
C SER A 265 -10.77 14.82 15.67
N ALA A 266 -9.89 15.82 15.48
CA ALA A 266 -9.66 16.89 16.43
C ALA A 266 -10.87 17.83 16.54
N ARG A 267 -11.49 18.18 15.41
CA ARG A 267 -12.71 19.02 15.33
C ARG A 267 -13.89 18.38 16.09
N MET A 268 -13.96 17.04 16.04
CA MET A 268 -14.93 16.27 16.83
C MET A 268 -14.53 16.08 18.31
N GLY A 269 -13.40 16.62 18.75
CA GLY A 269 -12.89 16.45 20.12
C GLY A 269 -12.44 15.03 20.44
N TRP A 270 -12.16 14.21 19.43
CA TRP A 270 -11.75 12.81 19.64
C TRP A 270 -10.26 12.66 19.94
N ILE A 271 -9.44 13.59 19.50
CA ILE A 271 -8.00 13.67 19.79
C ILE A 271 -7.61 15.09 20.21
N ASP A 272 -6.51 15.21 20.92
CA ASP A 272 -5.99 16.52 21.36
C ASP A 272 -5.07 17.16 20.33
N GLN A 273 -4.83 18.47 20.47
CA GLN A 273 -3.99 19.24 19.56
C GLN A 273 -2.52 18.85 19.63
N GLY A 274 -2.07 18.23 20.72
CA GLY A 274 -0.72 17.70 20.83
C GLY A 274 -0.48 16.54 19.87
N LEU A 275 -1.48 15.65 19.73
CA LEU A 275 -1.41 14.56 18.75
C LEU A 275 -1.52 15.07 17.31
N VAL A 276 -2.38 16.06 17.04
CA VAL A 276 -2.46 16.72 15.73
C VAL A 276 -1.09 17.24 15.32
N LYS A 277 -0.45 18.03 16.20
CA LYS A 277 0.88 18.57 15.91
C LYS A 277 1.90 17.47 15.61
N ARG A 278 1.95 16.40 16.40
CA ARG A 278 2.88 15.28 16.15
C ARG A 278 2.68 14.64 14.79
N ILE A 279 1.43 14.54 14.33
CA ILE A 279 1.11 13.97 13.01
C ILE A 279 1.61 14.89 11.89
N TYR A 280 1.40 16.20 12.01
CA TYR A 280 1.96 17.15 11.05
C TYR A 280 3.49 17.11 11.05
N ASP A 281 4.11 17.14 12.24
CA ASP A 281 5.57 17.11 12.38
C ASP A 281 6.20 15.87 11.73
N ILE A 282 5.59 14.69 11.86
CA ILE A 282 6.12 13.46 11.24
C ILE A 282 5.91 13.44 9.73
N MET A 283 4.79 13.98 9.22
CA MET A 283 4.56 14.09 7.77
C MET A 283 5.58 15.04 7.14
N ASP A 284 5.83 16.19 7.76
CA ASP A 284 6.86 17.14 7.32
C ASP A 284 8.26 16.52 7.37
N ALA A 285 8.61 15.86 8.48
CA ALA A 285 9.88 15.13 8.60
C ALA A 285 10.06 14.04 7.54
N ALA A 286 8.98 13.41 7.09
CA ALA A 286 8.94 12.43 5.99
C ALA A 286 8.93 13.10 4.60
N LYS A 287 8.87 14.43 4.52
CA LYS A 287 8.71 15.21 3.28
C LYS A 287 7.45 14.84 2.50
N LEU A 288 6.40 14.50 3.20
CA LEU A 288 5.09 14.20 2.64
C LEU A 288 4.24 15.47 2.57
N PRO A 289 3.41 15.65 1.54
CA PRO A 289 2.51 16.79 1.46
C PRO A 289 1.43 16.68 2.56
N VAL A 290 1.09 17.82 3.15
CA VAL A 290 0.02 17.95 4.16
C VAL A 290 -1.11 18.86 3.70
N GLU A 291 -0.93 19.51 2.56
CA GLU A 291 -1.87 20.44 1.93
C GLU A 291 -2.03 20.11 0.44
N LEU A 292 -3.12 20.54 -0.16
CA LEU A 292 -3.28 20.50 -1.61
C LEU A 292 -2.55 21.71 -2.24
N PRO A 293 -2.00 21.59 -3.46
CA PRO A 293 -1.36 22.73 -4.14
C PRO A 293 -2.38 23.81 -4.50
N LEU A 294 -1.90 25.06 -4.61
CA LEU A 294 -2.75 26.23 -4.90
C LEU A 294 -3.52 26.16 -6.23
N ASP A 295 -3.07 25.33 -7.16
CA ASP A 295 -3.68 25.10 -8.48
C ASP A 295 -4.46 23.76 -8.53
N SER A 296 -4.76 23.18 -7.40
CA SER A 296 -5.50 21.92 -7.33
C SER A 296 -6.90 22.07 -7.96
N PRO A 297 -7.32 21.15 -8.83
CA PRO A 297 -8.65 21.12 -9.38
C PRO A 297 -9.71 20.66 -8.36
N MET A 298 -9.27 20.29 -7.14
CA MET A 298 -10.15 19.80 -6.08
C MET A 298 -11.01 20.89 -5.50
N ASN A 299 -12.29 20.58 -5.34
CA ASN A 299 -13.27 21.42 -4.64
C ASN A 299 -14.19 20.53 -3.80
N ALA A 300 -14.98 21.13 -2.92
CA ALA A 300 -15.84 20.39 -2.00
C ALA A 300 -16.84 19.47 -2.73
N GLU A 301 -17.40 19.93 -3.85
CA GLU A 301 -18.32 19.11 -4.66
C GLU A 301 -17.63 17.86 -5.21
N THR A 302 -16.41 18.01 -5.74
CA THR A 302 -15.59 16.89 -6.25
C THR A 302 -15.29 15.91 -5.14
N PHE A 303 -14.87 16.36 -3.95
CA PHE A 303 -14.66 15.49 -2.80
C PHE A 303 -15.91 14.67 -2.46
N LEU A 304 -17.03 15.34 -2.25
CA LEU A 304 -18.29 14.68 -1.87
C LEU A 304 -18.80 13.73 -2.95
N LYS A 305 -18.63 14.08 -4.23
CA LYS A 305 -19.02 13.23 -5.36
C LYS A 305 -18.20 11.94 -5.40
N VAL A 306 -16.87 12.03 -5.28
CA VAL A 306 -16.01 10.85 -5.32
C VAL A 306 -16.22 9.98 -4.08
N MET A 307 -16.27 10.58 -2.89
CA MET A 307 -16.54 9.86 -1.64
C MET A 307 -17.91 9.17 -1.64
N SER A 308 -18.92 9.70 -2.38
CA SER A 308 -20.25 9.08 -2.50
C SER A 308 -20.22 7.73 -3.24
N VAL A 309 -19.20 7.44 -4.01
CA VAL A 309 -19.03 6.13 -4.67
C VAL A 309 -18.77 5.05 -3.64
N ASP A 310 -17.94 5.33 -2.63
CA ASP A 310 -17.69 4.43 -1.50
C ASP A 310 -18.98 4.16 -0.69
N LYS A 311 -19.83 5.17 -0.57
CA LYS A 311 -21.14 5.09 0.10
C LYS A 311 -22.07 4.05 -0.55
N LYS A 312 -22.05 3.92 -1.89
CA LYS A 312 -22.88 2.94 -2.62
C LYS A 312 -22.41 1.50 -2.37
N VAL A 313 -21.11 1.31 -2.16
CA VAL A 313 -20.52 -0.01 -1.90
C VAL A 313 -20.85 -0.50 -0.48
N ALA A 314 -20.98 0.40 0.49
CA ALA A 314 -21.19 0.09 1.91
C ALA A 314 -22.65 0.25 2.36
N ASN A 315 -23.63 -0.27 1.62
CA ASN A 315 -25.06 -0.19 1.94
C ASN A 315 -25.61 1.25 2.05
N GLY A 316 -25.07 2.18 1.29
CA GLY A 316 -25.59 3.56 1.21
C GLY A 316 -25.13 4.48 2.34
N GLN A 317 -24.27 4.03 3.25
CA GLN A 317 -23.70 4.84 4.33
C GLN A 317 -22.19 5.03 4.14
N LEU A 318 -21.74 6.28 4.14
CA LEU A 318 -20.32 6.62 4.17
C LEU A 318 -19.74 6.19 5.52
N ARG A 319 -18.59 5.51 5.48
CA ARG A 319 -17.83 5.16 6.67
C ARG A 319 -16.41 5.68 6.52
N LEU A 320 -15.88 6.20 7.61
CA LEU A 320 -14.53 6.76 7.69
C LEU A 320 -13.71 6.02 8.73
N ILE A 321 -12.40 6.03 8.54
CA ILE A 321 -11.45 5.66 9.57
C ILE A 321 -10.94 6.95 10.19
N LEU A 322 -11.21 7.16 11.47
CA LEU A 322 -10.87 8.36 12.22
C LEU A 322 -10.08 7.98 13.47
N LEU A 323 -9.15 8.85 13.87
CA LEU A 323 -8.38 8.66 15.11
C LEU A 323 -9.26 8.97 16.32
N LYS A 324 -9.13 8.18 17.39
CA LYS A 324 -9.91 8.40 18.61
C LYS A 324 -9.13 8.05 19.87
N GLY A 325 -9.02 9.01 20.76
CA GLY A 325 -8.33 8.84 22.04
C GLY A 325 -6.82 8.95 21.89
N LYS A 326 -6.10 7.91 22.29
CA LYS A 326 -4.64 7.91 22.28
C LYS A 326 -4.06 7.47 20.93
N LEU A 327 -2.82 7.86 20.66
CA LEU A 327 -2.02 7.37 19.56
C LEU A 327 -2.07 5.82 19.48
N GLY A 328 -2.12 5.30 18.28
CA GLY A 328 -2.28 3.85 18.03
C GLY A 328 -3.71 3.37 18.11
N ASN A 329 -4.69 4.27 18.10
CA ASN A 329 -6.10 3.89 18.15
C ASN A 329 -6.92 4.63 17.10
N CYS A 330 -7.70 3.88 16.33
CA CYS A 330 -8.61 4.41 15.32
C CYS A 330 -9.95 3.68 15.34
N LEU A 331 -10.94 4.29 14.74
CA LEU A 331 -12.30 3.76 14.66
C LEU A 331 -12.78 3.75 13.20
N PHE A 332 -13.27 2.61 12.74
CA PHE A 332 -14.04 2.50 11.49
C PHE A 332 -15.51 2.77 11.80
N THR A 333 -16.04 3.89 11.36
CA THR A 333 -17.37 4.36 11.78
C THR A 333 -18.14 5.06 10.68
N GLY A 334 -19.46 4.91 10.67
CA GLY A 334 -20.40 5.76 9.96
C GLY A 334 -21.11 6.76 10.89
N ASP A 335 -20.81 6.72 12.19
CA ASP A 335 -21.32 7.64 13.19
C ASP A 335 -20.28 8.74 13.45
N PHE A 336 -20.37 9.82 12.68
CA PHE A 336 -19.53 11.00 12.75
C PHE A 336 -20.34 12.27 12.44
N ASP A 337 -19.83 13.42 12.85
CA ASP A 337 -20.43 14.71 12.55
C ASP A 337 -20.20 15.07 11.06
N GLU A 338 -21.28 15.08 10.27
CA GLU A 338 -21.23 15.46 8.86
C GLU A 338 -20.79 16.93 8.64
N GLN A 339 -21.07 17.81 9.61
CA GLN A 339 -20.63 19.19 9.52
C GLN A 339 -19.12 19.30 9.72
N ALA A 340 -18.56 18.55 10.69
CA ALA A 340 -17.12 18.49 10.89
C ALA A 340 -16.38 17.94 9.65
N MET A 341 -16.97 16.99 8.93
CA MET A 341 -16.43 16.52 7.65
C MET A 341 -16.43 17.62 6.58
N LYS A 342 -17.56 18.32 6.43
CA LYS A 342 -17.68 19.42 5.45
C LYS A 342 -16.70 20.54 5.76
N ASP A 343 -16.65 20.98 7.02
CA ASP A 343 -15.74 22.05 7.46
C ASP A 343 -14.26 21.66 7.21
N THR A 344 -13.91 20.38 7.37
CA THR A 344 -12.57 19.87 7.08
C THR A 344 -12.29 19.92 5.58
N ILE A 345 -13.20 19.51 4.74
CA ILE A 345 -13.04 19.59 3.28
C ILE A 345 -12.93 21.05 2.83
N ASP A 346 -13.80 21.92 3.34
CA ASP A 346 -13.80 23.34 2.97
C ASP A 346 -12.50 24.04 3.37
N GLU A 347 -11.93 23.74 4.55
CA GLU A 347 -10.65 24.24 5.00
C GLU A 347 -9.53 23.89 4.02
N PHE A 348 -9.38 22.60 3.66
CA PHE A 348 -8.35 22.14 2.73
C PHE A 348 -8.51 22.70 1.31
N VAL A 349 -9.74 22.90 0.86
CA VAL A 349 -10.03 23.50 -0.44
C VAL A 349 -9.79 25.03 -0.41
N ALA A 350 -10.12 25.72 0.70
CA ALA A 350 -9.92 27.17 0.84
C ALA A 350 -8.41 27.52 0.87
N GLU A 351 -7.58 26.70 1.48
CA GLU A 351 -6.11 26.85 1.47
C GLU A 351 -5.54 26.82 0.04
N CYS A 352 -6.10 25.96 -0.83
CA CYS A 352 -5.70 25.88 -2.25
C CYS A 352 -6.10 27.12 -3.07
N SER A 353 -7.22 27.77 -2.73
CA SER A 353 -7.72 28.94 -3.46
C SER A 353 -7.07 30.25 -3.03
N GLY A 354 -6.14 30.23 -2.06
CA GLY A 354 -5.50 31.42 -1.51
C GLY A 354 -6.42 32.28 -0.63
N ALA A 355 -7.66 31.83 -0.39
CA ALA A 355 -8.65 32.56 0.42
C ALA A 355 -8.34 32.44 1.93
N GLY A 356 -7.56 31.46 2.36
CA GLY A 356 -7.24 31.24 3.78
C GLY A 356 -6.14 32.14 4.36
N LYS A 357 -5.40 32.89 3.55
CA LYS A 357 -4.28 33.74 4.01
C LYS A 357 -4.66 35.19 4.38
N VAL A 358 -5.95 35.55 4.45
CA VAL A 358 -6.40 36.92 4.70
C VAL A 358 -6.89 37.12 6.15
N ALA A 359 -6.86 36.12 7.02
CA ALA A 359 -7.31 36.22 8.41
C ALA A 359 -6.28 35.60 9.37
N ALA A 360 -5.19 36.30 9.63
CA ALA A 360 -4.32 36.10 10.79
C ALA A 360 -3.73 37.47 11.22
#